data_59fe73719812ed8f8383516fc5d75760
#
_entry.id   59fe73719812ed8f8383516fc5d75760
#
_cell.length_a   1.000
_cell.length_b   1.000
_cell.length_c   1.000
_cell.angle_alpha   90.00
_cell.angle_beta   90.00
_cell.angle_gamma   90.00
#
_symmetry.space_group_name_H-M   'P 1'
#
loop_
_entity.id
_entity.type
_entity.pdbx_description
1 polymer ?
#
loop_
_entity_poly.entity_id
_entity_poly.type
_entity_poly.pdbx_seq_one_letter_code
_entity_poly.pdbx_strand_id
1 'polypeptide(L)'
;MKDHRRLGRDLEIYHSDPMIGAGLPLWLPAGAAARHAIEEYVREEERLAGYQHVYSPPLAKRQMFHRSGHLAKFADDMFPAMSDDPGAAADDPEALMLRPSLCPHHAMVFGSRGRSYRELPVRIAELGGMYRAERSGVVGGLSRVRAISLNDAHVFCSLDQVGAEVALVLAMCKRIHPALGFAADGYRLSLRGAGAAYLGSDADWARAEALLRDALVQAGVPFEEAPGEAAFYGPKIDIQVRDLAGRESTLATVQVDFAQPERFDLSYTDRDGSPARPVMVHRSIVGSMERLMAHLLEVHQGAFPAWYAPVQLAVAPVGEAQDAAARQFAEQALRAGLRASLSLDGSLGLRIREASQRRVPYLAVIGSREADAGEVSLRLRDGRQLPPMPYAEALALVGGAVAARSAEPAP
;
A
#
# COMPACT_ATOMS: atom_id res chain seq x y z
N MET A 1 2.23 -11.95 -21.80
CA MET A 1 2.67 -11.27 -20.57
C MET A 1 2.74 -12.27 -19.42
N LYS A 2 3.62 -12.09 -18.44
CA LYS A 2 3.75 -12.97 -17.26
C LYS A 2 2.88 -12.47 -16.12
N ASP A 3 2.26 -13.37 -15.35
CA ASP A 3 1.54 -13.03 -14.14
C ASP A 3 2.51 -12.68 -12.98
N HIS A 4 1.99 -12.05 -11.91
CA HIS A 4 2.78 -11.64 -10.76
C HIS A 4 3.49 -12.79 -10.03
N ARG A 5 2.97 -14.03 -10.10
CA ARG A 5 3.58 -15.20 -9.45
C ARG A 5 4.88 -15.59 -10.14
N ARG A 6 4.85 -15.59 -11.49
CA ARG A 6 6.05 -15.87 -12.28
C ARG A 6 7.05 -14.74 -12.19
N LEU A 7 6.60 -13.48 -12.33
CA LEU A 7 7.46 -12.31 -12.20
C LEU A 7 8.07 -12.21 -10.80
N GLY A 8 7.27 -12.44 -9.76
CA GLY A 8 7.74 -12.41 -8.38
C GLY A 8 8.87 -13.39 -8.10
N ARG A 9 8.79 -14.59 -8.68
CA ARG A 9 9.85 -15.61 -8.60
C ARG A 9 11.06 -15.24 -9.46
N ASP A 10 10.84 -14.89 -10.76
CA ASP A 10 11.91 -14.56 -11.69
C ASP A 10 12.75 -13.36 -11.23
N LEU A 11 12.15 -12.41 -10.49
CA LEU A 11 12.77 -11.19 -9.98
C LEU A 11 13.08 -11.24 -8.47
N GLU A 12 12.90 -12.38 -7.84
CA GLU A 12 13.17 -12.58 -6.41
C GLU A 12 12.45 -11.56 -5.50
N ILE A 13 11.17 -11.27 -5.80
CA ILE A 13 10.36 -10.31 -5.04
C ILE A 13 9.83 -10.94 -3.76
N TYR A 14 9.30 -12.17 -3.84
CA TYR A 14 8.78 -12.90 -2.69
C TYR A 14 8.91 -14.40 -2.88
N HIS A 15 8.82 -15.12 -1.77
CA HIS A 15 8.82 -16.58 -1.73
C HIS A 15 7.64 -17.07 -0.89
N SER A 16 7.11 -18.23 -1.25
CA SER A 16 6.10 -18.95 -0.47
C SER A 16 6.68 -20.30 -0.08
N ASP A 17 6.77 -20.57 1.21
CA ASP A 17 7.33 -21.81 1.75
C ASP A 17 6.24 -22.64 2.43
N PRO A 18 6.15 -23.95 2.19
CA PRO A 18 5.18 -24.84 2.84
C PRO A 18 5.27 -24.85 4.36
N MET A 19 6.45 -24.66 4.96
CA MET A 19 6.62 -24.61 6.41
C MET A 19 6.07 -23.32 7.02
N ILE A 20 6.07 -22.23 6.27
CA ILE A 20 5.44 -20.97 6.69
C ILE A 20 3.93 -21.04 6.50
N GLY A 21 3.50 -21.60 5.37
CA GLY A 21 2.09 -21.83 5.05
C GLY A 21 1.55 -20.98 3.92
N ALA A 22 0.42 -21.43 3.37
CA ALA A 22 -0.22 -20.77 2.25
C ALA A 22 -0.76 -19.38 2.64
N GLY A 23 -0.53 -18.37 1.79
CA GLY A 23 -0.98 -16.99 2.02
C GLY A 23 -0.14 -16.21 3.03
N LEU A 24 1.05 -16.69 3.34
CA LEU A 24 2.03 -16.05 4.22
C LEU A 24 3.33 -15.80 3.44
N PRO A 25 3.38 -14.78 2.55
CA PRO A 25 4.52 -14.56 1.70
C PRO A 25 5.73 -14.04 2.49
N LEU A 26 6.89 -14.59 2.18
CA LEU A 26 8.19 -14.06 2.61
C LEU A 26 8.64 -13.02 1.59
N TRP A 27 8.81 -11.78 2.00
CA TRP A 27 9.37 -10.73 1.16
C TRP A 27 10.89 -10.92 1.06
N LEU A 28 11.39 -11.14 -0.15
CA LEU A 28 12.82 -11.25 -0.42
C LEU A 28 13.46 -9.85 -0.51
N PRO A 29 14.80 -9.71 -0.45
CA PRO A 29 15.45 -8.41 -0.41
C PRO A 29 15.03 -7.46 -1.53
N ALA A 30 14.86 -7.94 -2.76
CA ALA A 30 14.39 -7.12 -3.88
C ALA A 30 12.96 -6.61 -3.67
N GLY A 31 12.06 -7.49 -3.25
CA GLY A 31 10.68 -7.10 -2.94
C GLY A 31 10.58 -6.18 -1.74
N ALA A 32 11.37 -6.43 -0.69
CA ALA A 32 11.41 -5.58 0.50
C ALA A 32 11.90 -4.17 0.16
N ALA A 33 12.92 -4.01 -0.68
CA ALA A 33 13.41 -2.71 -1.12
C ALA A 33 12.36 -1.91 -1.91
N ALA A 34 11.67 -2.55 -2.86
CA ALA A 34 10.59 -1.91 -3.63
C ALA A 34 9.42 -1.52 -2.72
N ARG A 35 8.99 -2.44 -1.87
CA ARG A 35 7.93 -2.23 -0.88
C ARG A 35 8.25 -1.06 0.04
N HIS A 36 9.44 -1.03 0.63
CA HIS A 36 9.87 0.04 1.54
C HIS A 36 9.81 1.42 0.88
N ALA A 37 10.30 1.57 -0.35
CA ALA A 37 10.24 2.82 -1.08
C ALA A 37 8.78 3.29 -1.32
N ILE A 38 7.87 2.37 -1.64
CA ILE A 38 6.44 2.68 -1.80
C ILE A 38 5.83 3.08 -0.45
N GLU A 39 6.13 2.37 0.64
CA GLU A 39 5.65 2.68 1.99
C GLU A 39 6.09 4.07 2.45
N GLU A 40 7.35 4.44 2.21
CA GLU A 40 7.86 5.78 2.53
C GLU A 40 7.13 6.87 1.75
N TYR A 41 6.91 6.66 0.45
CA TYR A 41 6.15 7.60 -0.37
C TYR A 41 4.71 7.79 0.12
N VAL A 42 4.01 6.70 0.38
CA VAL A 42 2.63 6.76 0.87
C VAL A 42 2.55 7.47 2.21
N ARG A 43 3.47 7.19 3.14
CA ARG A 43 3.53 7.89 4.44
C ARG A 43 3.83 9.38 4.30
N GLU A 44 4.67 9.76 3.35
CA GLU A 44 4.95 11.17 3.05
C GLU A 44 3.68 11.88 2.57
N GLU A 45 2.96 11.30 1.61
CA GLU A 45 1.71 11.83 1.09
C GLU A 45 0.62 11.95 2.17
N GLU A 46 0.52 10.95 3.05
CA GLU A 46 -0.36 10.96 4.21
C GLU A 46 -0.01 12.09 5.18
N ARG A 47 1.27 12.25 5.51
CA ARG A 47 1.74 13.33 6.39
C ARG A 47 1.41 14.70 5.80
N LEU A 48 1.63 14.90 4.49
CA LEU A 48 1.28 16.14 3.78
C LEU A 48 -0.23 16.42 3.78
N ALA A 49 -1.05 15.37 3.79
CA ALA A 49 -2.51 15.46 3.92
C ALA A 49 -2.99 15.58 5.39
N GLY A 50 -2.07 15.71 6.35
CA GLY A 50 -2.38 15.91 7.77
C GLY A 50 -2.72 14.64 8.55
N TYR A 51 -2.38 13.46 8.05
CA TYR A 51 -2.52 12.21 8.81
C TYR A 51 -1.41 12.06 9.84
N GLN A 52 -1.78 11.53 11.00
CA GLN A 52 -0.87 11.14 12.08
C GLN A 52 -0.73 9.62 12.08
N HIS A 53 0.51 9.13 11.96
CA HIS A 53 0.77 7.70 11.99
C HIS A 53 0.78 7.16 13.41
N VAL A 54 0.16 6.00 13.58
CA VAL A 54 0.12 5.25 14.83
C VAL A 54 0.63 3.83 14.61
N TYR A 55 0.93 3.14 15.70
CA TYR A 55 1.22 1.71 15.73
C TYR A 55 0.32 1.05 16.76
N SER A 56 -0.43 0.05 16.34
CA SER A 56 -1.30 -0.71 17.22
C SER A 56 -0.98 -2.21 17.18
N PRO A 57 -1.15 -2.95 18.27
CA PRO A 57 -0.83 -4.37 18.29
C PRO A 57 -1.75 -5.17 17.36
N PRO A 58 -1.26 -6.24 16.71
CA PRO A 58 -2.09 -7.08 15.85
C PRO A 58 -3.06 -7.97 16.62
N LEU A 59 -2.98 -7.97 17.93
CA LEU A 59 -3.77 -8.77 18.86
C LEU A 59 -4.67 -7.86 19.70
N ALA A 60 -5.88 -8.36 19.99
CA ALA A 60 -6.76 -7.76 20.97
C ALA A 60 -7.66 -8.83 21.60
N LYS A 61 -8.27 -8.50 22.74
CA LYS A 61 -9.23 -9.37 23.39
C LYS A 61 -10.46 -9.62 22.48
N ARG A 62 -10.99 -10.84 22.53
CA ARG A 62 -12.18 -11.27 21.78
C ARG A 62 -13.37 -10.32 21.95
N GLN A 63 -13.56 -9.78 23.16
CA GLN A 63 -14.64 -8.83 23.45
C GLN A 63 -14.56 -7.56 22.58
N MET A 64 -13.38 -7.09 22.16
CA MET A 64 -13.27 -5.95 21.27
C MET A 64 -13.87 -6.24 19.89
N PHE A 65 -13.64 -7.45 19.36
CA PHE A 65 -14.19 -7.87 18.07
C PHE A 65 -15.67 -8.22 18.15
N HIS A 66 -16.16 -8.61 19.32
CA HIS A 66 -17.60 -8.70 19.61
C HIS A 66 -18.22 -7.29 19.62
N ARG A 67 -17.62 -6.34 20.33
CA ARG A 67 -18.09 -4.95 20.39
C ARG A 67 -18.15 -4.31 19.00
N SER A 68 -17.12 -4.46 18.18
CA SER A 68 -17.08 -3.92 16.81
C SER A 68 -18.03 -4.62 15.82
N GLY A 69 -18.58 -5.79 16.16
CA GLY A 69 -19.45 -6.58 15.28
C GLY A 69 -18.71 -7.52 14.33
N HIS A 70 -17.39 -7.55 14.34
CA HIS A 70 -16.62 -8.43 13.44
C HIS A 70 -16.91 -9.91 13.71
N LEU A 71 -16.99 -10.35 14.98
CA LEU A 71 -17.34 -11.74 15.30
C LEU A 71 -18.71 -12.17 14.79
N ALA A 72 -19.69 -11.25 14.75
CA ALA A 72 -21.03 -11.57 14.27
C ALA A 72 -21.13 -11.68 12.73
N LYS A 73 -20.20 -11.04 12.00
CA LYS A 73 -20.28 -10.89 10.54
C LYS A 73 -19.12 -11.53 9.78
N PHE A 74 -17.98 -11.75 10.45
CA PHE A 74 -16.72 -12.21 9.84
C PHE A 74 -16.08 -13.37 10.59
N ALA A 75 -16.80 -14.08 11.46
CA ALA A 75 -16.22 -15.17 12.27
C ALA A 75 -15.50 -16.21 11.41
N ASP A 76 -16.06 -16.58 10.26
CA ASP A 76 -15.50 -17.59 9.35
C ASP A 76 -14.16 -17.15 8.70
N ASP A 77 -13.92 -15.85 8.63
CA ASP A 77 -12.69 -15.27 8.08
C ASP A 77 -11.68 -14.86 9.16
N MET A 78 -11.98 -15.10 10.44
CA MET A 78 -11.09 -14.79 11.55
C MET A 78 -10.32 -16.03 12.00
N PHE A 79 -9.03 -15.86 12.34
CA PHE A 79 -8.29 -16.92 13.03
C PHE A 79 -8.92 -17.19 14.41
N PRO A 80 -8.90 -18.46 14.87
CA PRO A 80 -9.43 -18.82 16.18
C PRO A 80 -8.80 -18.01 17.31
N ALA A 81 -9.55 -17.82 18.38
CA ALA A 81 -9.04 -17.20 19.60
C ALA A 81 -7.91 -18.05 20.22
N MET A 82 -6.95 -17.37 20.82
CA MET A 82 -5.81 -17.96 21.51
C MET A 82 -5.95 -17.68 23.02
N SER A 83 -5.76 -18.70 23.85
CA SER A 83 -5.69 -18.56 25.29
C SER A 83 -4.43 -19.23 25.81
N ASP A 84 -3.84 -18.66 26.84
CA ASP A 84 -2.77 -19.27 27.63
C ASP A 84 -3.32 -20.20 28.75
N ASP A 85 -4.62 -20.16 28.99
CA ASP A 85 -5.32 -21.12 29.83
C ASP A 85 -5.88 -22.29 28.99
N PRO A 86 -5.32 -23.53 29.14
CA PRO A 86 -5.82 -24.70 28.43
C PRO A 86 -7.27 -25.07 28.73
N GLY A 87 -7.79 -24.58 29.85
CA GLY A 87 -9.18 -24.82 30.30
C GLY A 87 -10.16 -23.72 29.88
N ALA A 88 -9.68 -22.67 29.19
CA ALA A 88 -10.53 -21.57 28.76
C ALA A 88 -11.63 -22.04 27.81
N ALA A 89 -12.83 -21.47 27.98
CA ALA A 89 -13.94 -21.70 27.06
C ALA A 89 -13.63 -21.12 25.68
N ALA A 90 -14.14 -21.73 24.63
CA ALA A 90 -13.92 -21.27 23.24
C ALA A 90 -14.49 -19.86 23.00
N ASP A 91 -15.41 -19.40 23.82
CA ASP A 91 -16.04 -18.10 23.77
C ASP A 91 -15.55 -17.12 24.85
N ASP A 92 -14.46 -17.43 25.54
CA ASP A 92 -13.85 -16.57 26.55
C ASP A 92 -13.63 -15.14 25.99
N PRO A 93 -14.23 -14.11 26.62
CA PRO A 93 -14.07 -12.72 26.17
C PRO A 93 -12.64 -12.19 26.33
N GLU A 94 -11.85 -12.77 27.23
CA GLU A 94 -10.47 -12.38 27.53
C GLU A 94 -9.45 -13.01 26.56
N ALA A 95 -9.84 -14.07 25.84
CA ALA A 95 -8.97 -14.71 24.84
C ALA A 95 -8.50 -13.72 23.78
N LEU A 96 -7.25 -13.84 23.34
CA LEU A 96 -6.66 -12.97 22.32
C LEU A 96 -7.01 -13.47 20.91
N MET A 97 -7.23 -12.54 20.01
CA MET A 97 -7.48 -12.81 18.59
C MET A 97 -6.60 -11.95 17.72
N LEU A 98 -6.16 -12.50 16.57
CA LEU A 98 -5.57 -11.72 15.51
C LEU A 98 -6.64 -10.82 14.87
N ARG A 99 -6.30 -9.55 14.68
CA ARG A 99 -7.24 -8.57 14.11
C ARG A 99 -7.52 -8.83 12.62
N PRO A 100 -8.80 -8.86 12.19
CA PRO A 100 -9.17 -8.95 10.78
C PRO A 100 -9.17 -7.59 10.07
N SER A 101 -9.09 -6.49 10.84
CA SER A 101 -9.07 -5.08 10.38
C SER A 101 -8.46 -4.18 11.46
N LEU A 102 -8.08 -2.96 11.10
CA LEU A 102 -7.46 -1.99 12.01
C LEU A 102 -8.48 -1.06 12.69
N CYS A 103 -9.69 -0.93 12.13
CA CYS A 103 -10.68 0.04 12.59
C CYS A 103 -11.01 -0.03 14.10
N PRO A 104 -11.13 -1.20 14.78
CA PRO A 104 -11.39 -1.22 16.22
C PRO A 104 -10.25 -0.60 17.03
N HIS A 105 -8.99 -0.83 16.60
CA HIS A 105 -7.82 -0.26 17.26
C HIS A 105 -7.78 1.26 17.11
N HIS A 106 -8.05 1.78 15.91
CA HIS A 106 -8.09 3.23 15.68
C HIS A 106 -9.24 3.91 16.41
N ALA A 107 -10.39 3.24 16.58
CA ALA A 107 -11.47 3.71 17.44
C ALA A 107 -10.99 3.86 18.90
N MET A 108 -10.22 2.89 19.41
CA MET A 108 -9.62 2.97 20.75
C MET A 108 -8.57 4.08 20.85
N VAL A 109 -7.77 4.32 19.80
CA VAL A 109 -6.82 5.44 19.76
C VAL A 109 -7.54 6.78 19.80
N PHE A 110 -8.63 6.96 19.04
CA PHE A 110 -9.45 8.16 19.13
C PHE A 110 -10.03 8.36 20.52
N GLY A 111 -10.62 7.30 21.10
CA GLY A 111 -11.24 7.32 22.43
C GLY A 111 -10.27 7.33 23.61
N SER A 112 -8.95 7.31 23.39
CA SER A 112 -7.95 7.26 24.45
C SER A 112 -7.93 8.52 25.35
N ARG A 113 -8.53 9.62 24.90
CA ARG A 113 -8.69 10.87 25.64
C ARG A 113 -9.93 11.63 25.15
N GLY A 114 -10.39 12.58 25.95
CA GLY A 114 -11.43 13.53 25.51
C GLY A 114 -10.98 14.33 24.29
N ARG A 115 -11.92 14.61 23.40
CA ARG A 115 -11.73 15.38 22.16
C ARG A 115 -12.65 16.59 22.11
N SER A 116 -12.23 17.64 21.39
CA SER A 116 -13.03 18.83 21.12
C SER A 116 -13.28 18.97 19.61
N TYR A 117 -14.40 19.59 19.23
CA TYR A 117 -14.69 19.94 17.83
C TYR A 117 -13.54 20.70 17.14
N ARG A 118 -12.71 21.42 17.88
CA ARG A 118 -11.55 22.16 17.36
C ARG A 118 -10.43 21.26 16.87
N GLU A 119 -10.41 20.01 17.32
CA GLU A 119 -9.42 19.01 16.92
C GLU A 119 -9.86 18.23 15.66
N LEU A 120 -11.14 18.31 15.30
CA LEU A 120 -11.68 17.60 14.14
C LEU A 120 -11.35 18.31 12.83
N PRO A 121 -11.03 17.58 11.77
CA PRO A 121 -10.98 16.12 11.69
C PRO A 121 -9.70 15.53 12.31
N VAL A 122 -9.82 14.42 13.05
CA VAL A 122 -8.67 13.63 13.53
C VAL A 122 -8.39 12.53 12.52
N ARG A 123 -7.24 12.61 11.85
CA ARG A 123 -6.81 11.66 10.81
C ARG A 123 -5.73 10.74 11.35
N ILE A 124 -6.02 9.44 11.46
CA ILE A 124 -5.12 8.40 11.98
C ILE A 124 -4.80 7.42 10.87
N ALA A 125 -3.52 7.19 10.58
CA ALA A 125 -3.05 6.26 9.58
C ALA A 125 -2.12 5.20 10.18
N GLU A 126 -2.20 3.99 9.65
CA GLU A 126 -1.30 2.90 10.00
C GLU A 126 -1.06 2.01 8.77
N LEU A 127 0.19 1.72 8.47
CA LEU A 127 0.52 0.60 7.62
C LEU A 127 0.62 -0.64 8.51
N GLY A 128 -0.53 -1.27 8.75
CA GLY A 128 -0.69 -2.26 9.79
C GLY A 128 -0.94 -3.68 9.28
N GLY A 129 -0.40 -4.64 10.04
CA GLY A 129 -0.68 -6.06 9.80
C GLY A 129 -2.09 -6.42 10.25
N MET A 130 -2.85 -7.09 9.38
CA MET A 130 -4.11 -7.74 9.72
C MET A 130 -4.14 -9.16 9.15
N TYR A 131 -5.03 -10.00 9.67
CA TYR A 131 -4.98 -11.43 9.40
C TYR A 131 -6.37 -11.99 9.11
N ARG A 132 -6.47 -12.76 8.01
CA ARG A 132 -7.72 -13.43 7.63
C ARG A 132 -7.49 -14.91 7.39
N ALA A 133 -8.35 -15.74 7.96
CA ALA A 133 -8.31 -17.20 7.85
C ALA A 133 -8.85 -17.67 6.48
N GLU A 134 -8.34 -17.07 5.40
CA GLU A 134 -8.73 -17.41 4.03
C GLU A 134 -8.59 -18.91 3.76
N ARG A 135 -9.57 -19.52 3.11
CA ARG A 135 -9.51 -20.92 2.71
C ARG A 135 -8.35 -21.14 1.74
N SER A 136 -7.64 -22.26 1.85
CA SER A 136 -6.45 -22.54 1.02
C SER A 136 -6.73 -22.50 -0.49
N GLY A 137 -7.93 -22.88 -0.92
CA GLY A 137 -8.32 -22.86 -2.33
C GLY A 137 -8.52 -21.48 -2.96
N VAL A 138 -8.60 -20.41 -2.15
CA VAL A 138 -8.77 -19.03 -2.66
C VAL A 138 -7.51 -18.18 -2.52
N VAL A 139 -6.50 -18.68 -1.79
CA VAL A 139 -5.22 -17.99 -1.65
C VAL A 139 -4.44 -18.08 -2.97
N GLY A 140 -3.86 -16.96 -3.42
CA GLY A 140 -3.18 -16.91 -4.72
C GLY A 140 -2.08 -15.85 -4.81
N GLY A 141 -0.81 -16.29 -4.77
CA GLY A 141 0.35 -15.41 -4.87
C GLY A 141 0.29 -14.26 -3.86
N LEU A 142 0.44 -13.02 -4.33
CA LEU A 142 0.28 -11.81 -3.53
C LEU A 142 -1.14 -11.21 -3.65
N SER A 143 -1.96 -11.65 -4.61
CA SER A 143 -3.29 -11.04 -4.84
C SER A 143 -4.31 -11.36 -3.73
N ARG A 144 -4.18 -12.51 -3.07
CA ARG A 144 -5.01 -12.91 -1.93
C ARG A 144 -4.19 -13.70 -0.92
N VAL A 145 -3.97 -13.11 0.24
CA VAL A 145 -3.08 -13.59 1.30
C VAL A 145 -3.80 -13.65 2.64
N ARG A 146 -3.22 -14.36 3.62
CA ARG A 146 -3.72 -14.47 4.99
C ARG A 146 -3.11 -13.43 5.92
N ALA A 147 -1.83 -13.11 5.73
CA ALA A 147 -1.16 -12.00 6.40
C ALA A 147 -1.16 -10.80 5.44
N ILE A 148 -1.81 -9.73 5.81
CA ILE A 148 -2.11 -8.58 4.97
C ILE A 148 -1.46 -7.36 5.61
N SER A 149 -0.60 -6.66 4.87
CA SER A 149 -0.05 -5.36 5.28
C SER A 149 -0.88 -4.26 4.62
N LEU A 150 -1.88 -3.76 5.35
CA LEU A 150 -2.86 -2.80 4.81
C LEU A 150 -2.41 -1.37 5.04
N ASN A 151 -2.46 -0.55 3.99
CA ASN A 151 -2.44 0.91 4.12
C ASN A 151 -3.83 1.37 4.57
N ASP A 152 -4.03 1.47 5.87
CA ASP A 152 -5.33 1.77 6.45
C ASP A 152 -5.30 3.09 7.22
N ALA A 153 -6.38 3.85 7.12
CA ALA A 153 -6.58 5.01 7.96
C ALA A 153 -8.04 5.29 8.23
N HIS A 154 -8.25 5.99 9.34
CA HIS A 154 -9.56 6.37 9.83
C HIS A 154 -9.57 7.85 10.16
N VAL A 155 -10.56 8.55 9.61
CA VAL A 155 -10.81 9.95 9.91
C VAL A 155 -12.04 10.04 10.81
N PHE A 156 -11.85 10.65 11.97
CA PHE A 156 -12.95 10.95 12.88
C PHE A 156 -13.29 12.42 12.70
N CYS A 157 -14.48 12.71 12.22
CA CYS A 157 -14.89 14.07 11.83
C CYS A 157 -16.35 14.35 12.20
N SER A 158 -16.75 15.61 12.15
CA SER A 158 -18.15 15.97 12.19
C SER A 158 -18.82 15.67 10.84
N LEU A 159 -20.15 15.59 10.84
CA LEU A 159 -20.90 15.22 9.64
C LEU A 159 -20.68 16.19 8.46
N ASP A 160 -20.58 17.48 8.74
CA ASP A 160 -20.33 18.51 7.74
C ASP A 160 -18.93 18.45 7.11
N GLN A 161 -17.97 17.77 7.77
CA GLN A 161 -16.62 17.56 7.25
C GLN A 161 -16.49 16.34 6.34
N VAL A 162 -17.42 15.39 6.37
CA VAL A 162 -17.31 14.09 5.65
C VAL A 162 -17.06 14.30 4.15
N GLY A 163 -17.80 15.18 3.50
CA GLY A 163 -17.65 15.43 2.06
C GLY A 163 -16.24 15.91 1.69
N ALA A 164 -15.67 16.81 2.48
CA ALA A 164 -14.30 17.31 2.29
C ALA A 164 -13.25 16.21 2.51
N GLU A 165 -13.44 15.34 3.50
CA GLU A 165 -12.53 14.22 3.78
C GLU A 165 -12.56 13.17 2.66
N VAL A 166 -13.74 12.83 2.14
CA VAL A 166 -13.86 11.92 0.99
C VAL A 166 -13.20 12.52 -0.25
N ALA A 167 -13.44 13.81 -0.53
CA ALA A 167 -12.81 14.50 -1.65
C ALA A 167 -11.27 14.52 -1.53
N LEU A 168 -10.73 14.74 -0.33
CA LEU A 168 -9.29 14.67 -0.06
C LEU A 168 -8.72 13.30 -0.41
N VAL A 169 -9.38 12.21 0.00
CA VAL A 169 -8.92 10.84 -0.30
C VAL A 169 -8.93 10.57 -1.80
N LEU A 170 -9.99 10.97 -2.52
CA LEU A 170 -10.06 10.83 -3.98
C LEU A 170 -8.93 11.61 -4.68
N ALA A 171 -8.63 12.83 -4.20
CA ALA A 171 -7.52 13.63 -4.71
C ALA A 171 -6.15 12.97 -4.44
N MET A 172 -5.95 12.35 -3.26
CA MET A 172 -4.75 11.59 -2.94
C MET A 172 -4.59 10.38 -3.89
N CYS A 173 -5.64 9.61 -4.15
CA CYS A 173 -5.59 8.50 -5.10
C CYS A 173 -5.22 8.98 -6.51
N LYS A 174 -5.83 10.08 -6.99
CA LYS A 174 -5.52 10.69 -8.30
C LYS A 174 -4.06 11.14 -8.43
N ARG A 175 -3.40 11.46 -7.35
CA ARG A 175 -1.98 11.86 -7.31
C ARG A 175 -1.03 10.67 -7.17
N ILE A 176 -1.36 9.73 -6.28
CA ILE A 176 -0.48 8.63 -5.90
C ILE A 176 -0.45 7.53 -6.97
N HIS A 177 -1.59 7.14 -7.54
CA HIS A 177 -1.65 6.05 -8.51
C HIS A 177 -0.80 6.32 -9.77
N PRO A 178 -0.84 7.53 -10.40
CA PRO A 178 0.06 7.82 -11.52
C PRO A 178 1.55 7.82 -11.16
N ALA A 179 1.93 8.24 -9.94
CA ALA A 179 3.32 8.15 -9.48
C ALA A 179 3.79 6.69 -9.34
N LEU A 180 2.88 5.76 -9.02
CA LEU A 180 3.14 4.32 -9.03
C LEU A 180 3.13 3.72 -10.45
N GLY A 181 2.73 4.50 -11.48
CA GLY A 181 2.73 4.13 -12.88
C GLY A 181 1.47 3.39 -13.33
N PHE A 182 0.34 3.60 -12.68
CA PHE A 182 -0.96 3.10 -13.13
C PHE A 182 -2.07 4.14 -12.92
N ALA A 183 -3.23 3.90 -13.51
CA ALA A 183 -4.45 4.66 -13.30
C ALA A 183 -5.58 3.74 -12.83
N ALA A 184 -6.60 4.31 -12.19
CA ALA A 184 -7.81 3.57 -11.89
C ALA A 184 -8.54 3.19 -13.18
N ASP A 185 -9.02 1.95 -13.27
CA ASP A 185 -9.87 1.48 -14.38
C ASP A 185 -11.33 1.88 -14.22
N GLY A 186 -11.77 2.14 -12.99
CA GLY A 186 -13.14 2.55 -12.70
C GLY A 186 -13.36 2.91 -11.23
N TYR A 187 -14.52 3.52 -10.99
CA TYR A 187 -15.02 3.82 -9.64
C TYR A 187 -16.38 3.14 -9.46
N ARG A 188 -16.57 2.52 -8.31
CA ARG A 188 -17.81 1.86 -7.95
C ARG A 188 -18.34 2.43 -6.65
N LEU A 189 -19.58 2.90 -6.65
CA LEU A 189 -20.31 3.25 -5.45
C LEU A 189 -21.09 2.02 -4.97
N SER A 190 -20.54 1.35 -3.97
CA SER A 190 -21.11 0.14 -3.39
C SER A 190 -22.14 0.51 -2.33
N LEU A 191 -23.39 0.21 -2.62
CA LEU A 191 -24.57 0.58 -1.86
C LEU A 191 -25.07 -0.59 -1.02
N ARG A 192 -25.90 -0.29 -0.01
CA ARG A 192 -26.61 -1.28 0.75
C ARG A 192 -27.54 -2.12 -0.15
N GLY A 193 -27.58 -3.42 0.12
CA GLY A 193 -28.56 -4.34 -0.50
C GLY A 193 -29.79 -4.56 0.38
N ALA A 194 -30.68 -5.43 -0.09
CA ALA A 194 -31.82 -5.88 0.70
C ALA A 194 -31.36 -6.87 1.80
N GLY A 195 -31.95 -6.77 2.99
CA GLY A 195 -31.75 -7.74 4.08
C GLY A 195 -31.13 -7.18 5.35
N ALA A 196 -31.03 -8.02 6.39
CA ALA A 196 -30.66 -7.64 7.76
C ALA A 196 -29.13 -7.68 8.04
N ALA A 197 -28.30 -7.75 6.99
CA ALA A 197 -26.84 -7.90 7.16
C ALA A 197 -26.12 -6.61 7.58
N TYR A 198 -26.80 -5.47 7.55
CA TYR A 198 -26.19 -4.14 7.71
C TYR A 198 -26.48 -3.53 9.08
N LEU A 199 -25.52 -2.78 9.61
CA LEU A 199 -25.62 -2.03 10.88
C LEU A 199 -26.07 -0.59 10.62
N GLY A 200 -26.64 0.06 11.65
CA GLY A 200 -27.08 1.46 11.58
C GLY A 200 -28.51 1.63 11.08
N SER A 201 -28.99 2.88 11.11
CA SER A 201 -30.36 3.25 10.70
C SER A 201 -30.47 3.47 9.19
N ASP A 202 -31.71 3.36 8.65
CA ASP A 202 -31.98 3.67 7.24
C ASP A 202 -31.61 5.12 6.89
N ALA A 203 -31.82 6.04 7.82
CA ALA A 203 -31.48 7.46 7.63
C ALA A 203 -29.96 7.68 7.52
N ASP A 204 -29.17 6.98 8.33
CA ASP A 204 -27.71 7.06 8.26
C ASP A 204 -27.18 6.50 6.95
N TRP A 205 -27.75 5.37 6.50
CA TRP A 205 -27.40 4.78 5.19
C TRP A 205 -27.70 5.72 4.04
N ALA A 206 -28.92 6.28 3.98
CA ALA A 206 -29.32 7.21 2.93
C ALA A 206 -28.40 8.44 2.89
N ARG A 207 -28.02 8.95 4.07
CA ARG A 207 -27.10 10.09 4.21
C ARG A 207 -25.70 9.75 3.76
N ALA A 208 -25.14 8.61 4.19
CA ALA A 208 -23.81 8.18 3.82
C ALA A 208 -23.70 7.92 2.30
N GLU A 209 -24.69 7.26 1.71
CA GLU A 209 -24.74 7.02 0.26
C GLU A 209 -24.79 8.32 -0.54
N ALA A 210 -25.60 9.30 -0.10
CA ALA A 210 -25.66 10.62 -0.72
C ALA A 210 -24.32 11.35 -0.65
N LEU A 211 -23.65 11.36 0.51
CA LEU A 211 -22.33 12.00 0.69
C LEU A 211 -21.28 11.41 -0.24
N LEU A 212 -21.22 10.08 -0.37
CA LEU A 212 -20.27 9.42 -1.27
C LEU A 212 -20.58 9.69 -2.75
N ARG A 213 -21.86 9.68 -3.13
CA ARG A 213 -22.30 10.00 -4.49
C ARG A 213 -21.92 11.44 -4.87
N ASP A 214 -22.25 12.40 -4.01
CA ASP A 214 -21.93 13.81 -4.23
C ASP A 214 -20.41 14.03 -4.36
N ALA A 215 -19.59 13.35 -3.56
CA ALA A 215 -18.14 13.42 -3.66
C ALA A 215 -17.62 12.89 -5.01
N LEU A 216 -18.17 11.80 -5.54
CA LEU A 216 -17.81 11.28 -6.87
C LEU A 216 -18.21 12.24 -7.99
N VAL A 217 -19.44 12.81 -7.91
CA VAL A 217 -19.92 13.82 -8.87
C VAL A 217 -19.00 15.05 -8.85
N GLN A 218 -18.68 15.58 -7.68
CA GLN A 218 -17.78 16.72 -7.53
C GLN A 218 -16.36 16.43 -8.01
N ALA A 219 -15.87 15.19 -7.80
CA ALA A 219 -14.57 14.75 -8.32
C ALA A 219 -14.53 14.62 -9.85
N GLY A 220 -15.69 14.69 -10.53
CA GLY A 220 -15.80 14.59 -11.98
C GLY A 220 -15.34 13.24 -12.52
N VAL A 221 -15.54 12.14 -11.78
CA VAL A 221 -15.17 10.79 -12.22
C VAL A 221 -16.41 10.00 -12.60
N PRO A 222 -16.40 9.23 -13.70
CA PRO A 222 -17.47 8.30 -14.00
C PRO A 222 -17.47 7.16 -12.99
N PHE A 223 -18.65 6.75 -12.53
CA PHE A 223 -18.80 5.65 -11.59
C PHE A 223 -20.06 4.82 -11.89
N GLU A 224 -20.06 3.58 -11.42
CA GLU A 224 -21.21 2.70 -11.41
C GLU A 224 -21.74 2.51 -9.98
N GLU A 225 -23.04 2.31 -9.83
CA GLU A 225 -23.65 1.95 -8.56
C GLU A 225 -23.84 0.43 -8.47
N ALA A 226 -23.44 -0.15 -7.34
CA ALA A 226 -23.50 -1.59 -7.09
C ALA A 226 -24.28 -1.88 -5.78
N PRO A 227 -25.60 -2.09 -5.85
CA PRO A 227 -26.39 -2.47 -4.70
C PRO A 227 -25.97 -3.85 -4.15
N GLY A 228 -25.85 -3.96 -2.83
CA GLY A 228 -25.45 -5.20 -2.15
C GLY A 228 -23.96 -5.38 -1.91
N GLU A 229 -23.11 -4.49 -2.47
CA GLU A 229 -21.65 -4.58 -2.36
C GLU A 229 -21.05 -3.74 -1.21
N ALA A 230 -21.88 -3.04 -0.44
CA ALA A 230 -21.44 -2.22 0.69
C ALA A 230 -20.82 -3.06 1.82
N ALA A 231 -19.99 -2.43 2.65
CA ALA A 231 -19.57 -3.03 3.92
C ALA A 231 -20.77 -3.14 4.88
N PHE A 232 -20.68 -4.04 5.86
CA PHE A 232 -21.80 -4.24 6.81
C PHE A 232 -22.08 -3.00 7.68
N TYR A 233 -21.14 -2.06 7.77
CA TYR A 233 -21.20 -0.85 8.58
C TYR A 233 -21.41 0.43 7.78
N GLY A 234 -21.30 0.40 6.44
CA GLY A 234 -21.51 1.58 5.62
C GLY A 234 -21.24 1.37 4.13
N PRO A 235 -21.70 2.32 3.30
CA PRO A 235 -21.43 2.34 1.87
C PRO A 235 -19.98 2.70 1.60
N LYS A 236 -19.50 2.38 0.39
CA LYS A 236 -18.12 2.61 0.02
C LYS A 236 -17.95 3.01 -1.44
N ILE A 237 -16.92 3.82 -1.69
CA ILE A 237 -16.35 4.01 -3.02
C ILE A 237 -15.21 3.01 -3.15
N ASP A 238 -15.30 2.12 -4.13
CA ASP A 238 -14.24 1.20 -4.51
C ASP A 238 -13.56 1.71 -5.77
N ILE A 239 -12.23 1.86 -5.71
CA ILE A 239 -11.41 2.23 -6.87
C ILE A 239 -10.86 0.95 -7.46
N GLN A 240 -11.27 0.67 -8.69
CA GLN A 240 -11.03 -0.59 -9.36
C GLN A 240 -9.80 -0.54 -10.25
N VAL A 241 -9.07 -1.65 -10.27
CA VAL A 241 -7.99 -1.94 -11.21
C VAL A 241 -8.20 -3.29 -11.85
N ARG A 242 -7.65 -3.50 -13.06
CA ARG A 242 -7.76 -4.77 -13.78
C ARG A 242 -6.42 -5.47 -13.87
N ASP A 243 -6.44 -6.78 -13.69
CA ASP A 243 -5.28 -7.62 -13.95
C ASP A 243 -5.11 -7.91 -15.46
N LEU A 244 -4.03 -8.60 -15.81
CA LEU A 244 -3.74 -8.99 -17.19
C LEU A 244 -4.82 -9.86 -17.86
N ALA A 245 -5.65 -10.53 -17.08
CA ALA A 245 -6.77 -11.33 -17.56
C ALA A 245 -8.06 -10.51 -17.68
N GLY A 246 -8.00 -9.20 -17.41
CA GLY A 246 -9.15 -8.29 -17.41
C GLY A 246 -10.04 -8.44 -16.18
N ARG A 247 -9.62 -9.20 -15.17
CA ARG A 247 -10.39 -9.37 -13.93
C ARG A 247 -10.24 -8.14 -13.06
N GLU A 248 -11.39 -7.60 -12.66
CA GLU A 248 -11.46 -6.42 -11.82
C GLU A 248 -11.20 -6.76 -10.36
N SER A 249 -10.52 -5.87 -9.66
CA SER A 249 -10.31 -5.94 -8.22
C SER A 249 -10.25 -4.55 -7.60
N THR A 250 -10.77 -4.42 -6.38
CA THR A 250 -10.65 -3.18 -5.60
C THR A 250 -9.22 -3.05 -5.07
N LEU A 251 -8.56 -1.95 -5.41
CA LEU A 251 -7.25 -1.60 -4.88
C LEU A 251 -7.35 -0.56 -3.76
N ALA A 252 -8.12 0.50 -3.97
CA ALA A 252 -8.31 1.56 -2.99
C ALA A 252 -9.80 1.70 -2.63
N THR A 253 -10.10 2.24 -1.44
CA THR A 253 -11.48 2.37 -0.96
C THR A 253 -11.65 3.55 -0.02
N VAL A 254 -12.85 4.13 -0.01
CA VAL A 254 -13.32 5.11 0.97
C VAL A 254 -14.69 4.70 1.45
N GLN A 255 -14.91 4.68 2.76
CA GLN A 255 -16.16 4.19 3.37
C GLN A 255 -16.62 5.16 4.46
N VAL A 256 -17.92 5.39 4.56
CA VAL A 256 -18.51 6.24 5.61
C VAL A 256 -19.25 5.34 6.60
N ASP A 257 -18.94 5.50 7.88
CA ASP A 257 -19.39 4.62 8.95
C ASP A 257 -19.94 5.46 10.13
N PHE A 258 -21.21 5.25 10.44
CA PHE A 258 -21.88 5.78 11.62
C PHE A 258 -21.95 4.74 12.74
N ALA A 259 -21.84 3.44 12.41
CA ALA A 259 -22.06 2.34 13.34
C ALA A 259 -20.89 2.12 14.30
N GLN A 260 -19.63 2.15 13.82
CA GLN A 260 -18.46 1.94 14.69
C GLN A 260 -18.32 3.02 15.77
N PRO A 261 -18.46 4.32 15.47
CA PRO A 261 -18.46 5.34 16.52
C PRO A 261 -19.52 5.13 17.59
N GLU A 262 -20.71 4.64 17.22
CA GLU A 262 -21.76 4.30 18.17
C GLU A 262 -21.38 3.09 19.02
N ARG A 263 -20.92 2.02 18.42
CA ARG A 263 -20.55 0.78 19.11
C ARG A 263 -19.40 0.94 20.08
N PHE A 264 -18.46 1.84 19.78
CA PHE A 264 -17.33 2.17 20.66
C PHE A 264 -17.63 3.33 21.63
N ASP A 265 -18.85 3.90 21.56
CA ASP A 265 -19.30 5.04 22.37
C ASP A 265 -18.32 6.22 22.25
N LEU A 266 -17.90 6.52 21.03
CA LEU A 266 -16.99 7.61 20.75
C LEU A 266 -17.73 8.94 20.82
N SER A 267 -17.10 9.95 21.44
CA SER A 267 -17.67 11.29 21.52
C SER A 267 -16.59 12.37 21.46
N TYR A 268 -17.02 13.57 21.10
CA TYR A 268 -16.26 14.80 21.23
C TYR A 268 -17.14 15.89 21.83
N THR A 269 -16.56 16.93 22.43
CA THR A 269 -17.29 18.10 22.90
C THR A 269 -17.53 19.04 21.73
N ASP A 270 -18.80 19.32 21.42
CA ASP A 270 -19.19 20.21 20.35
C ASP A 270 -19.10 21.68 20.77
N ARG A 271 -19.45 22.61 19.88
CA ARG A 271 -19.34 24.07 20.05
C ARG A 271 -20.17 24.60 21.19
N ASP A 272 -21.30 23.99 21.47
CA ASP A 272 -22.20 24.33 22.57
C ASP A 272 -21.84 23.67 23.91
N GLY A 273 -20.76 22.88 23.95
CA GLY A 273 -20.31 22.16 25.12
C GLY A 273 -20.97 20.79 25.32
N SER A 274 -21.92 20.42 24.45
CA SER A 274 -22.57 19.11 24.51
C SER A 274 -21.70 17.99 23.92
N PRO A 275 -21.88 16.73 24.33
CA PRO A 275 -21.24 15.60 23.68
C PRO A 275 -21.88 15.33 22.30
N ALA A 276 -21.06 15.20 21.27
CA ALA A 276 -21.48 14.81 19.94
C ALA A 276 -20.72 13.56 19.46
N ARG A 277 -21.34 12.76 18.60
CA ARG A 277 -20.74 11.56 18.04
C ARG A 277 -20.04 11.87 16.72
N PRO A 278 -18.76 11.47 16.54
CA PRO A 278 -18.09 11.65 15.27
C PRO A 278 -18.63 10.66 14.21
N VAL A 279 -18.48 11.02 12.95
CA VAL A 279 -18.53 10.08 11.82
C VAL A 279 -17.13 9.52 11.61
N MET A 280 -17.04 8.25 11.24
CA MET A 280 -15.77 7.62 10.91
C MET A 280 -15.69 7.38 9.40
N VAL A 281 -14.66 7.93 8.78
CA VAL A 281 -14.35 7.67 7.38
C VAL A 281 -13.16 6.72 7.32
N HIS A 282 -13.38 5.51 6.82
CA HIS A 282 -12.34 4.53 6.54
C HIS A 282 -11.76 4.79 5.17
N ARG A 283 -10.45 4.65 5.01
CA ARG A 283 -9.83 4.72 3.69
C ARG A 283 -8.60 3.83 3.57
N SER A 284 -8.38 3.34 2.36
CA SER A 284 -7.13 2.76 1.91
C SER A 284 -6.78 3.34 0.55
N ILE A 285 -5.60 3.96 0.40
CA ILE A 285 -5.22 4.63 -0.85
C ILE A 285 -4.62 3.65 -1.85
N VAL A 286 -3.87 2.68 -1.33
CA VAL A 286 -3.14 1.69 -2.14
C VAL A 286 -3.48 0.24 -1.78
N GLY A 287 -4.43 0.04 -0.89
CA GLY A 287 -4.83 -1.30 -0.42
C GLY A 287 -3.75 -1.99 0.40
N SER A 288 -3.63 -3.29 0.24
CA SER A 288 -2.53 -4.04 0.86
C SER A 288 -1.28 -3.98 0.00
N MET A 289 -0.11 -3.96 0.66
CA MET A 289 1.19 -3.99 -0.02
C MET A 289 1.34 -5.22 -0.91
N GLU A 290 0.75 -6.34 -0.52
CA GLU A 290 0.77 -7.59 -1.28
C GLU A 290 -0.02 -7.44 -2.60
N ARG A 291 -1.27 -6.98 -2.53
CA ARG A 291 -2.11 -6.80 -3.72
C ARG A 291 -1.57 -5.69 -4.63
N LEU A 292 -1.10 -4.60 -4.05
CA LEU A 292 -0.44 -3.53 -4.80
C LEU A 292 0.76 -4.08 -5.57
N MET A 293 1.66 -4.81 -4.91
CA MET A 293 2.85 -5.37 -5.57
C MET A 293 2.48 -6.37 -6.66
N ALA A 294 1.44 -7.20 -6.46
CA ALA A 294 0.93 -8.09 -7.51
C ALA A 294 0.50 -7.29 -8.73
N HIS A 295 -0.26 -6.21 -8.54
CA HIS A 295 -0.71 -5.33 -9.60
C HIS A 295 0.46 -4.63 -10.31
N LEU A 296 1.40 -4.04 -9.56
CA LEU A 296 2.58 -3.35 -10.13
C LEU A 296 3.50 -4.31 -10.92
N LEU A 297 3.69 -5.54 -10.44
CA LEU A 297 4.42 -6.56 -11.18
C LEU A 297 3.79 -6.82 -12.55
N GLU A 298 2.48 -6.91 -12.62
CA GLU A 298 1.76 -7.17 -13.86
C GLU A 298 1.73 -5.96 -14.79
N VAL A 299 1.40 -4.78 -14.29
CA VAL A 299 1.37 -3.55 -15.08
C VAL A 299 2.73 -3.24 -15.70
N HIS A 300 3.78 -3.28 -14.89
CA HIS A 300 5.15 -2.97 -15.33
C HIS A 300 5.91 -4.16 -15.91
N GLN A 301 5.36 -5.36 -15.89
CA GLN A 301 6.08 -6.60 -16.26
C GLN A 301 7.45 -6.68 -15.55
N GLY A 302 7.49 -6.22 -14.30
CA GLY A 302 8.68 -6.16 -13.45
C GLY A 302 9.64 -5.01 -13.74
N ALA A 303 9.39 -4.20 -14.77
CA ALA A 303 10.21 -3.03 -15.11
C ALA A 303 9.74 -1.80 -14.32
N PHE A 304 9.88 -1.83 -13.01
CA PHE A 304 9.39 -0.77 -12.12
C PHE A 304 9.96 0.61 -12.45
N PRO A 305 9.22 1.71 -12.19
CA PRO A 305 9.77 3.06 -12.09
C PRO A 305 11.04 3.11 -11.25
N ALA A 306 11.99 3.94 -11.63
CA ALA A 306 13.32 3.97 -10.99
C ALA A 306 13.25 4.23 -9.49
N TRP A 307 12.29 5.04 -9.02
CA TRP A 307 12.21 5.45 -7.63
C TRP A 307 11.87 4.31 -6.66
N TYR A 308 11.15 3.25 -7.09
CA TYR A 308 10.92 2.05 -6.28
C TYR A 308 11.49 0.77 -6.89
N ALA A 309 12.30 0.86 -7.95
CA ALA A 309 13.03 -0.31 -8.45
C ALA A 309 13.93 -0.89 -7.35
N PRO A 310 13.99 -2.22 -7.17
CA PRO A 310 14.84 -2.84 -6.16
C PRO A 310 16.31 -2.42 -6.24
N VAL A 311 16.85 -2.40 -7.46
CA VAL A 311 18.13 -1.83 -7.83
C VAL A 311 17.84 -0.69 -8.82
N GLN A 312 18.30 0.51 -8.48
CA GLN A 312 18.11 1.70 -9.30
C GLN A 312 19.26 1.88 -10.31
N LEU A 313 20.46 1.53 -9.88
CA LEU A 313 21.68 1.68 -10.65
C LEU A 313 22.55 0.42 -10.53
N ALA A 314 22.77 -0.29 -11.62
CA ALA A 314 23.77 -1.34 -11.69
C ALA A 314 25.10 -0.77 -12.19
N VAL A 315 26.21 -1.20 -11.61
CA VAL A 315 27.57 -0.78 -12.02
C VAL A 315 28.33 -1.99 -12.56
N ALA A 316 28.87 -1.87 -13.77
CA ALA A 316 29.59 -2.93 -14.46
C ALA A 316 30.91 -2.39 -15.07
N PRO A 317 32.07 -2.76 -14.57
CA PRO A 317 33.33 -2.49 -15.24
C PRO A 317 33.44 -3.32 -16.53
N VAL A 318 34.19 -2.82 -17.51
CA VAL A 318 34.45 -3.57 -18.76
C VAL A 318 35.37 -4.77 -18.49
N GLY A 319 36.38 -4.61 -17.61
CA GLY A 319 37.32 -5.65 -17.21
C GLY A 319 37.84 -5.40 -15.81
N GLU A 320 38.65 -6.33 -15.30
CA GLU A 320 39.23 -6.28 -13.93
C GLU A 320 40.04 -5.00 -13.65
N ALA A 321 40.71 -4.45 -14.67
CA ALA A 321 41.50 -3.20 -14.53
C ALA A 321 40.61 -2.00 -14.13
N GLN A 322 39.32 -2.04 -14.34
CA GLN A 322 38.35 -0.99 -13.98
C GLN A 322 37.60 -1.28 -12.67
N ASP A 323 37.87 -2.39 -11.99
CA ASP A 323 37.18 -2.78 -10.75
C ASP A 323 37.25 -1.72 -9.66
N ALA A 324 38.45 -1.09 -9.51
CA ALA A 324 38.65 -0.06 -8.50
C ALA A 324 37.75 1.18 -8.75
N ALA A 325 37.68 1.64 -10.00
CA ALA A 325 36.83 2.75 -10.41
C ALA A 325 35.34 2.41 -10.27
N ALA A 326 34.96 1.18 -10.62
CA ALA A 326 33.58 0.72 -10.48
C ALA A 326 33.14 0.62 -9.00
N ARG A 327 34.01 0.14 -8.12
CA ARG A 327 33.80 0.13 -6.65
C ARG A 327 33.61 1.53 -6.11
N GLN A 328 34.50 2.45 -6.49
CA GLN A 328 34.44 3.86 -6.09
C GLN A 328 33.10 4.50 -6.51
N PHE A 329 32.68 4.31 -7.75
CA PHE A 329 31.42 4.86 -8.25
C PHE A 329 30.20 4.24 -7.55
N ALA A 330 30.18 2.92 -7.38
CA ALA A 330 29.10 2.24 -6.66
C ALA A 330 28.98 2.72 -5.20
N GLU A 331 30.12 2.93 -4.52
CA GLU A 331 30.15 3.47 -3.16
C GLU A 331 29.59 4.92 -3.11
N GLN A 332 29.98 5.76 -4.06
CA GLN A 332 29.40 7.11 -4.18
C GLN A 332 27.90 7.08 -4.42
N ALA A 333 27.40 6.16 -5.26
CA ALA A 333 25.97 5.97 -5.49
C ALA A 333 25.23 5.57 -4.20
N LEU A 334 25.77 4.62 -3.44
CA LEU A 334 25.21 4.22 -2.14
C LEU A 334 25.19 5.38 -1.14
N ARG A 335 26.27 6.15 -1.04
CA ARG A 335 26.33 7.35 -0.17
C ARG A 335 25.38 8.45 -0.61
N ALA A 336 25.05 8.54 -1.90
CA ALA A 336 24.02 9.43 -2.44
C ALA A 336 22.59 8.92 -2.20
N GLY A 337 22.41 7.79 -1.48
CA GLY A 337 21.11 7.22 -1.15
C GLY A 337 20.47 6.37 -2.26
N LEU A 338 21.22 6.05 -3.33
CA LEU A 338 20.74 5.18 -4.40
C LEU A 338 20.86 3.70 -4.02
N ARG A 339 19.91 2.89 -4.38
CA ARG A 339 20.02 1.42 -4.34
C ARG A 339 20.86 0.96 -5.52
N ALA A 340 22.17 0.91 -5.32
CA ALA A 340 23.16 0.53 -6.33
C ALA A 340 23.63 -0.92 -6.13
N SER A 341 23.94 -1.60 -7.23
CA SER A 341 24.58 -2.91 -7.23
C SER A 341 25.86 -2.86 -8.07
N LEU A 342 26.87 -3.63 -7.65
CA LEU A 342 28.12 -3.79 -8.38
C LEU A 342 28.25 -5.25 -8.81
N SER A 343 28.49 -5.49 -10.11
CA SER A 343 28.75 -6.82 -10.66
C SER A 343 30.16 -6.87 -11.20
N LEU A 344 31.01 -7.74 -10.64
CA LEU A 344 32.40 -7.92 -11.01
C LEU A 344 32.66 -9.28 -11.70
N ASP A 345 31.77 -10.25 -11.48
CA ASP A 345 31.94 -11.60 -11.97
C ASP A 345 31.56 -11.72 -13.45
N GLY A 346 32.28 -12.58 -14.18
CA GLY A 346 32.00 -12.91 -15.56
C GLY A 346 32.36 -11.80 -16.56
N SER A 347 31.88 -11.93 -17.79
CA SER A 347 32.12 -10.95 -18.85
C SER A 347 31.17 -9.76 -18.77
N LEU A 348 31.53 -8.62 -19.39
CA LEU A 348 30.63 -7.45 -19.49
C LEU A 348 29.27 -7.85 -20.10
N GLY A 349 29.26 -8.73 -21.10
CA GLY A 349 28.00 -9.20 -21.72
C GLY A 349 27.09 -9.95 -20.74
N LEU A 350 27.67 -10.71 -19.80
CA LEU A 350 26.92 -11.38 -18.72
C LEU A 350 26.36 -10.35 -17.75
N ARG A 351 27.16 -9.40 -17.27
CA ARG A 351 26.74 -8.33 -16.37
C ARG A 351 25.59 -7.48 -16.93
N ILE A 352 25.67 -7.13 -18.22
CA ILE A 352 24.60 -6.41 -18.95
C ILE A 352 23.33 -7.27 -18.99
N ARG A 353 23.45 -8.58 -19.28
CA ARG A 353 22.33 -9.51 -19.34
C ARG A 353 21.64 -9.63 -17.97
N GLU A 354 22.41 -9.78 -16.90
CA GLU A 354 21.89 -9.85 -15.53
C GLU A 354 21.14 -8.59 -15.13
N ALA A 355 21.70 -7.41 -15.38
CA ALA A 355 21.04 -6.14 -15.14
C ALA A 355 19.73 -6.03 -15.94
N SER A 356 19.73 -6.45 -17.21
CA SER A 356 18.54 -6.49 -18.06
C SER A 356 17.49 -7.49 -17.56
N GLN A 357 17.89 -8.67 -17.10
CA GLN A 357 16.98 -9.69 -16.54
C GLN A 357 16.31 -9.20 -15.25
N ARG A 358 17.07 -8.47 -14.40
CA ARG A 358 16.57 -7.81 -13.18
C ARG A 358 15.79 -6.53 -13.46
N ARG A 359 15.62 -6.13 -14.73
CA ARG A 359 14.89 -4.91 -15.14
C ARG A 359 15.44 -3.63 -14.52
N VAL A 360 16.75 -3.57 -14.26
CA VAL A 360 17.38 -2.39 -13.67
C VAL A 360 17.22 -1.18 -14.61
N PRO A 361 16.74 -0.02 -14.11
CA PRO A 361 16.49 1.15 -14.95
C PRO A 361 17.74 1.79 -15.53
N TYR A 362 18.84 1.83 -14.76
CA TYR A 362 20.12 2.43 -15.18
C TYR A 362 21.29 1.45 -14.98
N LEU A 363 22.10 1.28 -16.02
CA LEU A 363 23.33 0.50 -15.97
C LEU A 363 24.51 1.44 -16.28
N ALA A 364 25.40 1.59 -15.32
CA ALA A 364 26.64 2.33 -15.45
C ALA A 364 27.75 1.39 -15.96
N VAL A 365 28.32 1.70 -17.12
CA VAL A 365 29.45 0.97 -17.69
C VAL A 365 30.71 1.82 -17.56
N ILE A 366 31.79 1.23 -17.03
CA ILE A 366 33.07 1.90 -16.84
C ILE A 366 34.13 1.13 -17.62
N GLY A 367 34.61 1.72 -18.70
CA GLY A 367 35.75 1.27 -19.49
C GLY A 367 37.04 2.00 -19.09
N SER A 368 38.13 1.74 -19.81
CA SER A 368 39.44 2.36 -19.49
C SER A 368 39.43 3.88 -19.58
N ARG A 369 38.76 4.42 -20.61
CA ARG A 369 38.68 5.89 -20.82
C ARG A 369 37.84 6.55 -19.72
N GLU A 370 36.72 5.95 -19.36
CA GLU A 370 35.87 6.44 -18.30
C GLU A 370 36.58 6.38 -16.95
N ALA A 371 37.30 5.29 -16.65
CA ALA A 371 38.06 5.16 -15.40
C ALA A 371 39.14 6.21 -15.27
N ASP A 372 39.90 6.47 -16.36
CA ASP A 372 41.00 7.46 -16.37
C ASP A 372 40.46 8.90 -16.24
N ALA A 373 39.26 9.18 -16.79
CA ALA A 373 38.63 10.50 -16.77
C ALA A 373 37.73 10.74 -15.53
N GLY A 374 37.45 9.73 -14.70
CA GLY A 374 36.48 9.83 -13.61
C GLY A 374 35.02 9.95 -14.12
N GLU A 375 34.75 9.32 -15.24
CA GLU A 375 33.48 9.34 -15.97
C GLU A 375 32.80 7.97 -15.98
N VAL A 376 31.54 7.94 -16.42
CA VAL A 376 30.74 6.74 -16.61
C VAL A 376 29.80 6.89 -17.80
N SER A 377 29.59 5.80 -18.54
CA SER A 377 28.57 5.72 -19.59
C SER A 377 27.31 5.07 -19.03
N LEU A 378 26.17 5.78 -19.08
CA LEU A 378 24.89 5.24 -18.63
C LEU A 378 24.13 4.60 -19.80
N ARG A 379 23.61 3.40 -19.55
CA ARG A 379 22.65 2.70 -20.43
C ARG A 379 21.31 2.62 -19.72
N LEU A 380 20.27 3.08 -20.39
CA LEU A 380 18.90 3.01 -19.87
C LEU A 380 18.27 1.66 -20.24
N ARG A 381 17.33 1.22 -19.46
CA ARG A 381 16.58 -0.02 -19.67
C ARG A 381 15.88 -0.10 -21.02
N ASP A 382 15.50 1.03 -21.62
CA ASP A 382 14.89 1.11 -22.95
C ASP A 382 15.88 0.97 -24.11
N GLY A 383 17.17 0.84 -23.81
CA GLY A 383 18.25 0.68 -24.79
C GLY A 383 18.98 1.96 -25.16
N ARG A 384 18.52 3.14 -24.74
CA ARG A 384 19.25 4.39 -24.91
C ARG A 384 20.59 4.33 -24.20
N GLN A 385 21.60 4.95 -24.81
CA GLN A 385 22.91 5.11 -24.21
C GLN A 385 23.23 6.59 -24.13
N LEU A 386 23.64 7.04 -22.94
CA LEU A 386 24.09 8.40 -22.75
C LEU A 386 25.60 8.47 -22.97
N PRO A 387 26.13 9.60 -23.48
CA PRO A 387 27.55 9.79 -23.60
C PRO A 387 28.24 9.69 -22.23
N PRO A 388 29.56 9.41 -22.19
CA PRO A 388 30.33 9.48 -20.96
C PRO A 388 30.13 10.82 -20.25
N MET A 389 29.97 10.78 -18.93
CA MET A 389 29.77 11.97 -18.10
C MET A 389 30.48 11.79 -16.75
N PRO A 390 30.85 12.87 -16.06
CA PRO A 390 31.43 12.80 -14.73
C PRO A 390 30.54 12.04 -13.74
N TYR A 391 31.13 11.32 -12.79
CA TYR A 391 30.40 10.56 -11.76
C TYR A 391 29.32 11.40 -11.05
N ALA A 392 29.66 12.63 -10.68
CA ALA A 392 28.70 13.53 -10.01
C ALA A 392 27.48 13.85 -10.86
N GLU A 393 27.66 14.04 -12.18
CA GLU A 393 26.57 14.32 -13.12
C GLU A 393 25.68 13.09 -13.30
N ALA A 394 26.27 11.90 -13.46
CA ALA A 394 25.52 10.65 -13.55
C ALA A 394 24.68 10.39 -12.28
N LEU A 395 25.25 10.61 -11.10
CA LEU A 395 24.55 10.47 -9.83
C LEU A 395 23.43 11.50 -9.67
N ALA A 396 23.68 12.75 -10.09
CA ALA A 396 22.65 13.80 -10.08
C ALA A 396 21.48 13.47 -11.03
N LEU A 397 21.77 12.95 -12.23
CA LEU A 397 20.76 12.52 -13.19
C LEU A 397 19.88 11.40 -12.62
N VAL A 398 20.48 10.31 -12.15
CA VAL A 398 19.73 9.18 -11.58
C VAL A 398 19.00 9.59 -10.30
N GLY A 399 19.65 10.35 -9.41
CA GLY A 399 19.05 10.87 -8.19
C GLY A 399 17.88 11.81 -8.46
N GLY A 400 18.00 12.66 -9.47
CA GLY A 400 16.92 13.55 -9.92
C GLY A 400 15.70 12.78 -10.43
N ALA A 401 15.90 11.75 -11.25
CA ALA A 401 14.81 10.89 -11.71
C ALA A 401 14.12 10.13 -10.58
N VAL A 402 14.90 9.66 -9.59
CA VAL A 402 14.37 9.01 -8.39
C VAL A 402 13.58 10.01 -7.54
N ALA A 403 14.11 11.21 -7.31
CA ALA A 403 13.44 12.24 -6.51
C ALA A 403 12.16 12.77 -7.17
N ALA A 404 12.16 12.90 -8.50
CA ALA A 404 10.99 13.32 -9.27
C ALA A 404 9.89 12.24 -9.32
N ARG A 405 10.15 11.01 -8.87
CA ARG A 405 9.24 9.85 -8.95
C ARG A 405 8.70 9.62 -10.36
N SER A 406 9.58 9.82 -11.35
CA SER A 406 9.24 9.61 -12.77
C SER A 406 8.87 8.15 -13.00
N ALA A 407 7.78 7.92 -13.75
CA ALA A 407 7.37 6.57 -14.18
C ALA A 407 8.36 5.97 -15.19
N GLU A 408 8.98 6.80 -16.03
CA GLU A 408 9.99 6.41 -17.01
C GLU A 408 11.39 6.84 -16.57
N PRO A 409 12.45 6.08 -16.94
CA PRO A 409 13.81 6.55 -16.76
C PRO A 409 14.01 7.84 -17.55
N ALA A 410 14.31 8.93 -16.84
CA ALA A 410 14.65 10.19 -17.48
C ALA A 410 16.02 10.07 -18.16
N PRO A 411 16.22 10.76 -19.31
CA PRO A 411 17.54 10.89 -19.91
C PRO A 411 18.43 11.76 -19.05
#